data_149a0b2140d3ca1620594c67a197a02d
#
_entry.id   149a0b2140d3ca1620594c67a197a02d
#
_cell.length_a   1.000
_cell.length_b   1.000
_cell.length_c   1.000
_cell.angle_alpha   90.00
_cell.angle_beta   90.00
_cell.angle_gamma   90.00
#
_symmetry.space_group_name_H-M   'P 1'
#
loop_
_entity.id
_entity.type
_entity.pdbx_description
1 polymer ?
#
loop_
_entity_poly.entity_id
_entity_poly.type
_entity_poly.pdbx_seq_one_letter_code
_entity_poly.pdbx_strand_id
1 'polypeptide(L)'
;MKIYRSKTFIAIPPGMTIKEVLENRHMTQKELASRMDMSEKHISKLINGEVPLTQDVALRLERVFGVDASFWNGLEAGYREKILKVEYENSIDEEINFAKPFGYAKLARLGIVPETKKKAEQVNNLQKFFEVASLKTVADEMVMPLVYENIKDMDKAKQSAIYTLVQITKGESRFVEVNPYDCELLKAFIPQIKELSQESLTVAKEPLKDMLAASGVIIVYLPIIDDITSTCITYSKGNSIVLGIPADDNKDLPPQIEIHLL
;
A
#
# COMPACT_ATOMS: atom_id res chain seq x y z
N MET A 1 4.67 6.55 34.13
CA MET A 1 4.11 7.20 32.92
C MET A 1 4.64 6.48 31.69
N LYS A 2 3.76 6.08 30.78
CA LYS A 2 4.11 5.31 29.59
C LYS A 2 4.46 6.24 28.43
N ILE A 3 5.77 6.38 28.16
CA ILE A 3 6.31 7.21 27.05
C ILE A 3 6.89 6.27 26.01
N TYR A 4 6.48 6.44 24.74
CA TYR A 4 7.03 5.69 23.63
C TYR A 4 8.06 6.56 22.88
N ARG A 5 9.15 5.94 22.41
CA ARG A 5 10.26 6.65 21.75
C ARG A 5 10.78 5.87 20.56
N SER A 6 11.15 6.59 19.52
CA SER A 6 11.96 6.14 18.40
C SER A 6 13.08 7.16 18.13
N LYS A 7 13.75 7.06 17.01
CA LYS A 7 14.85 8.03 16.68
C LYS A 7 14.33 9.45 16.49
N THR A 8 13.13 9.61 15.90
CA THR A 8 12.58 10.94 15.53
C THR A 8 11.33 11.32 16.31
N PHE A 9 10.60 10.36 16.86
CA PHE A 9 9.32 10.62 17.53
C PHE A 9 9.35 10.28 19.02
N ILE A 10 8.63 11.12 19.78
CA ILE A 10 8.32 10.87 21.19
C ILE A 10 6.82 11.05 21.39
N ALA A 11 6.14 10.01 21.89
CA ALA A 11 4.73 10.06 22.24
C ALA A 11 4.58 10.22 23.76
N ILE A 12 4.04 11.36 24.18
CA ILE A 12 3.81 11.74 25.58
C ILE A 12 2.31 11.70 25.82
N PRO A 13 1.81 10.98 26.85
CA PRO A 13 0.39 10.87 27.12
C PRO A 13 -0.22 12.19 27.60
N PRO A 14 -1.52 12.46 27.35
CA PRO A 14 -2.26 13.63 27.85
C PRO A 14 -2.20 13.78 29.37
N GLY A 15 -2.00 12.68 30.07
CA GLY A 15 -1.81 12.66 31.52
C GLY A 15 -0.69 13.56 32.03
N MET A 16 0.32 13.87 31.19
CA MET A 16 1.36 14.84 31.57
C MET A 16 0.77 16.25 31.70
N THR A 17 -0.05 16.68 30.75
CA THR A 17 -0.73 17.98 30.83
C THR A 17 -1.73 18.03 32.01
N ILE A 18 -2.44 16.92 32.28
CA ILE A 18 -3.30 16.81 33.45
C ILE A 18 -2.47 17.02 34.72
N LYS A 19 -1.31 16.38 34.80
CA LYS A 19 -0.41 16.52 35.97
C LYS A 19 0.08 17.95 36.14
N GLU A 20 0.49 18.63 35.09
CA GLU A 20 0.89 20.06 35.11
C GLU A 20 -0.25 20.97 35.59
N VAL A 21 -1.48 20.74 35.13
CA VAL A 21 -2.66 21.49 35.58
C VAL A 21 -2.93 21.25 37.08
N LEU A 22 -2.78 20.01 37.55
CA LEU A 22 -2.93 19.69 38.98
C LEU A 22 -1.87 20.43 39.85
N GLU A 23 -0.61 20.42 39.40
CA GLU A 23 0.48 21.12 40.11
C GLU A 23 0.22 22.63 40.15
N ASN A 24 -0.16 23.24 39.02
CA ASN A 24 -0.46 24.68 38.97
C ASN A 24 -1.66 25.09 39.83
N ARG A 25 -2.62 24.18 40.03
CA ARG A 25 -3.82 24.45 40.86
C ARG A 25 -3.68 23.96 42.30
N HIS A 26 -2.54 23.41 42.67
CA HIS A 26 -2.31 22.79 44.00
C HIS A 26 -3.36 21.71 44.33
N MET A 27 -3.86 21.01 43.30
CA MET A 27 -4.90 19.99 43.39
C MET A 27 -4.29 18.59 43.40
N THR A 28 -4.77 17.74 44.31
CA THR A 28 -4.32 16.34 44.36
C THR A 28 -5.08 15.47 43.40
N GLN A 29 -4.47 14.32 42.99
CA GLN A 29 -5.16 13.32 42.17
C GLN A 29 -6.45 12.80 42.84
N LYS A 30 -6.44 12.66 44.16
CA LYS A 30 -7.62 12.26 44.94
C LYS A 30 -8.74 13.30 44.84
N GLU A 31 -8.41 14.56 44.92
CA GLU A 31 -9.37 15.65 44.75
C GLU A 31 -9.92 15.71 43.35
N LEU A 32 -9.06 15.55 42.31
CA LEU A 32 -9.52 15.45 40.91
C LEU A 32 -10.49 14.28 40.74
N ALA A 33 -10.16 13.11 41.28
CA ALA A 33 -11.01 11.92 41.20
C ALA A 33 -12.39 12.19 41.80
N SER A 34 -12.45 12.81 42.97
CA SER A 34 -13.71 13.20 43.62
C SER A 34 -14.51 14.18 42.76
N ARG A 35 -13.86 15.24 42.23
CA ARG A 35 -14.52 16.27 41.40
C ARG A 35 -15.03 15.73 40.06
N MET A 36 -14.34 14.71 39.50
CA MET A 36 -14.73 14.07 38.27
C MET A 36 -15.70 12.90 38.45
N ASP A 37 -16.07 12.56 39.70
CA ASP A 37 -16.86 11.37 40.03
C ASP A 37 -16.22 10.09 39.41
N MET A 38 -14.92 9.89 39.70
CA MET A 38 -14.14 8.77 39.22
C MET A 38 -13.27 8.18 40.35
N SER A 39 -12.82 6.94 40.20
CA SER A 39 -11.90 6.35 41.17
C SER A 39 -10.49 6.93 41.07
N GLU A 40 -9.79 7.09 42.20
CA GLU A 40 -8.38 7.51 42.24
C GLU A 40 -7.49 6.59 41.39
N LYS A 41 -7.78 5.29 41.35
CA LYS A 41 -7.08 4.30 40.51
C LYS A 41 -7.23 4.62 39.02
N HIS A 42 -8.41 5.07 38.61
CA HIS A 42 -8.63 5.44 37.22
C HIS A 42 -7.88 6.71 36.83
N ILE A 43 -7.92 7.74 37.67
CA ILE A 43 -7.16 8.99 37.49
C ILE A 43 -5.65 8.71 37.42
N SER A 44 -5.13 7.86 38.31
CA SER A 44 -3.72 7.47 38.30
C SER A 44 -3.33 6.78 37.00
N LYS A 45 -4.15 5.84 36.49
CA LYS A 45 -3.93 5.15 35.23
C LYS A 45 -4.00 6.11 34.02
N LEU A 46 -4.94 7.05 34.05
CA LEU A 46 -5.09 8.08 33.03
C LEU A 46 -3.83 8.97 32.96
N ILE A 47 -3.36 9.46 34.10
CA ILE A 47 -2.15 10.29 34.18
C ILE A 47 -0.92 9.51 33.71
N ASN A 48 -0.83 8.23 34.01
CA ASN A 48 0.26 7.37 33.56
C ASN A 48 0.17 6.91 32.10
N GLY A 49 -0.93 7.23 31.39
CA GLY A 49 -1.14 6.80 29.99
C GLY A 49 -1.44 5.30 29.85
N GLU A 50 -1.92 4.66 30.92
CA GLU A 50 -2.30 3.24 30.93
C GLU A 50 -3.72 3.00 30.39
N VAL A 51 -4.56 4.03 30.47
CA VAL A 51 -5.92 4.04 29.89
C VAL A 51 -6.08 5.26 28.99
N PRO A 52 -6.93 5.17 27.95
CA PRO A 52 -7.17 6.29 27.05
C PRO A 52 -7.97 7.41 27.74
N LEU A 53 -7.74 8.65 27.30
CA LEU A 53 -8.58 9.80 27.61
C LEU A 53 -9.80 9.73 26.68
N THR A 54 -10.94 9.23 27.22
CA THR A 54 -12.18 9.11 26.47
C THR A 54 -12.91 10.46 26.36
N GLN A 55 -13.87 10.56 25.45
CA GLN A 55 -14.70 11.76 25.29
C GLN A 55 -15.47 12.13 26.57
N ASP A 56 -15.96 11.14 27.36
CA ASP A 56 -16.57 11.37 28.67
C ASP A 56 -15.56 11.98 29.65
N VAL A 57 -14.35 11.44 29.71
CA VAL A 57 -13.27 11.98 30.54
C VAL A 57 -12.92 13.42 30.13
N ALA A 58 -12.85 13.70 28.82
CA ALA A 58 -12.59 15.04 28.30
C ALA A 58 -13.67 16.07 28.74
N LEU A 59 -14.96 15.69 28.68
CA LEU A 59 -16.07 16.53 29.16
C LEU A 59 -16.01 16.75 30.69
N ARG A 60 -15.61 15.76 31.46
CA ARG A 60 -15.43 15.90 32.91
C ARG A 60 -14.26 16.83 33.23
N LEU A 61 -13.14 16.72 32.50
CA LEU A 61 -11.99 17.62 32.61
C LEU A 61 -12.36 19.07 32.27
N GLU A 62 -13.18 19.28 31.22
CA GLU A 62 -13.71 20.60 30.87
C GLU A 62 -14.47 21.22 32.04
N ARG A 63 -15.40 20.47 32.65
CA ARG A 63 -16.20 20.96 33.78
C ARG A 63 -15.33 21.29 35.03
N VAL A 64 -14.26 20.52 35.28
CA VAL A 64 -13.40 20.72 36.45
C VAL A 64 -12.31 21.77 36.18
N PHE A 65 -11.72 21.76 35.00
CA PHE A 65 -10.61 22.64 34.67
C PHE A 65 -11.01 23.88 33.82
N GLY A 66 -12.22 23.93 33.26
CA GLY A 66 -12.64 25.01 32.38
C GLY A 66 -11.87 25.10 31.08
N VAL A 67 -11.27 23.99 30.63
CA VAL A 67 -10.56 23.85 29.36
C VAL A 67 -11.38 22.96 28.46
N ASP A 68 -11.70 23.43 27.26
CA ASP A 68 -12.60 22.76 26.31
C ASP A 68 -12.27 21.26 26.11
N ALA A 69 -13.29 20.41 26.05
CA ALA A 69 -13.14 18.99 25.81
C ALA A 69 -12.43 18.68 24.48
N SER A 70 -12.57 19.54 23.47
CA SER A 70 -11.89 19.46 22.20
C SER A 70 -10.36 19.50 22.34
N PHE A 71 -9.83 20.30 23.27
CA PHE A 71 -8.40 20.36 23.57
C PHE A 71 -7.90 19.00 24.10
N TRP A 72 -8.61 18.41 25.07
CA TRP A 72 -8.24 17.11 25.67
C TRP A 72 -8.34 15.98 24.66
N ASN A 73 -9.39 15.96 23.83
CA ASN A 73 -9.55 15.02 22.73
C ASN A 73 -8.42 15.16 21.68
N GLY A 74 -8.01 16.39 21.38
CA GLY A 74 -6.90 16.70 20.49
C GLY A 74 -5.56 16.15 21.02
N LEU A 75 -5.30 16.29 22.32
CA LEU A 75 -4.11 15.71 22.97
C LEU A 75 -4.08 14.17 22.88
N GLU A 76 -5.21 13.51 23.14
CA GLU A 76 -5.30 12.04 23.02
C GLU A 76 -5.11 11.58 21.58
N ALA A 77 -5.77 12.23 20.61
CA ALA A 77 -5.62 11.90 19.19
C ALA A 77 -4.16 12.04 18.73
N GLY A 78 -3.51 13.16 19.07
CA GLY A 78 -2.10 13.39 18.76
C GLY A 78 -1.16 12.39 19.44
N TYR A 79 -1.46 11.98 20.66
CA TYR A 79 -0.71 10.94 21.38
C TYR A 79 -0.81 9.59 20.66
N ARG A 80 -2.03 9.17 20.27
CA ARG A 80 -2.25 7.90 19.55
C ARG A 80 -1.56 7.89 18.20
N GLU A 81 -1.66 8.99 17.46
CA GLU A 81 -0.96 9.12 16.18
C GLU A 81 0.57 8.99 16.36
N LYS A 82 1.14 9.64 17.39
CA LYS A 82 2.57 9.55 17.66
C LYS A 82 3.02 8.15 18.08
N ILE A 83 2.20 7.41 18.84
CA ILE A 83 2.50 6.00 19.17
C ILE A 83 2.66 5.19 17.88
N LEU A 84 1.71 5.29 16.96
CA LEU A 84 1.76 4.57 15.69
C LEU A 84 3.02 4.94 14.87
N LYS A 85 3.40 6.22 14.85
CA LYS A 85 4.64 6.67 14.20
C LYS A 85 5.89 6.08 14.84
N VAL A 86 5.93 6.00 16.18
CA VAL A 86 7.03 5.36 16.92
C VAL A 86 7.12 3.86 16.61
N GLU A 87 5.99 3.17 16.64
CA GLU A 87 5.91 1.74 16.34
C GLU A 87 6.35 1.45 14.89
N TYR A 88 5.87 2.26 13.93
CA TYR A 88 6.29 2.18 12.54
C TYR A 88 7.80 2.40 12.38
N GLU A 89 8.38 3.46 12.97
CA GLU A 89 9.81 3.73 12.87
C GLU A 89 10.66 2.61 13.51
N ASN A 90 10.19 2.02 14.60
CA ASN A 90 10.87 0.91 15.25
C ASN A 90 10.79 -0.41 14.45
N SER A 91 9.76 -0.58 13.60
CA SER A 91 9.59 -1.76 12.74
C SER A 91 10.25 -1.62 11.36
N ILE A 92 10.78 -0.44 11.02
CA ILE A 92 11.26 -0.13 9.67
C ILE A 92 12.39 -1.06 9.20
N ASP A 93 13.23 -1.57 10.10
CA ASP A 93 14.34 -2.46 9.75
C ASP A 93 13.84 -3.80 9.19
N GLU A 94 12.69 -4.29 9.67
CA GLU A 94 12.01 -5.48 9.12
C GLU A 94 11.46 -5.20 7.73
N GLU A 95 10.78 -4.08 7.55
CA GLU A 95 10.24 -3.64 6.27
C GLU A 95 11.34 -3.43 5.21
N ILE A 96 12.51 -2.90 5.61
CA ILE A 96 13.69 -2.77 4.73
C ILE A 96 14.13 -4.16 4.23
N ASN A 97 14.06 -5.21 5.06
CA ASN A 97 14.42 -6.56 4.64
C ASN A 97 13.41 -7.10 3.60
N PHE A 98 12.12 -6.84 3.76
CA PHE A 98 11.10 -7.18 2.75
C PHE A 98 11.23 -6.37 1.47
N ALA A 99 11.75 -5.14 1.53
CA ALA A 99 11.96 -4.28 0.37
C ALA A 99 13.14 -4.71 -0.53
N LYS A 100 14.16 -5.37 0.05
CA LYS A 100 15.41 -5.73 -0.67
C LYS A 100 15.20 -6.47 -2.00
N PRO A 101 14.33 -7.52 -2.07
CA PRO A 101 14.16 -8.29 -3.30
C PRO A 101 13.61 -7.49 -4.48
N PHE A 102 12.92 -6.37 -4.24
CA PHE A 102 12.31 -5.56 -5.30
C PHE A 102 13.30 -4.74 -6.13
N GLY A 103 14.59 -4.68 -5.73
CA GLY A 103 15.58 -3.97 -6.53
C GLY A 103 15.25 -2.49 -6.76
N TYR A 104 14.91 -1.73 -5.70
CA TYR A 104 14.37 -0.37 -5.74
C TYR A 104 15.03 0.57 -6.77
N ALA A 105 16.37 0.56 -6.87
CA ALA A 105 17.09 1.42 -7.81
C ALA A 105 16.76 1.15 -9.28
N LYS A 106 16.39 -0.10 -9.61
CA LYS A 106 15.94 -0.49 -10.95
C LYS A 106 14.53 0.03 -11.22
N LEU A 107 13.62 -0.13 -10.25
CA LEU A 107 12.26 0.38 -10.35
C LEU A 107 12.24 1.92 -10.48
N ALA A 108 13.12 2.61 -9.76
CA ALA A 108 13.27 4.06 -9.87
C ALA A 108 13.76 4.48 -11.28
N ARG A 109 14.75 3.77 -11.84
CA ARG A 109 15.22 4.03 -13.23
C ARG A 109 14.14 3.82 -14.28
N LEU A 110 13.23 2.88 -14.05
CA LEU A 110 12.06 2.64 -14.91
C LEU A 110 10.92 3.63 -14.65
N GLY A 111 11.09 4.58 -13.72
CA GLY A 111 10.05 5.56 -13.39
C GLY A 111 8.86 5.01 -12.59
N ILE A 112 8.93 3.74 -12.13
CA ILE A 112 7.85 3.06 -11.39
C ILE A 112 7.71 3.63 -9.98
N VAL A 113 8.83 4.00 -9.34
CA VAL A 113 8.87 4.61 -8.02
C VAL A 113 9.78 5.85 -8.03
N PRO A 114 9.57 6.84 -7.13
CA PRO A 114 10.44 8.02 -7.03
C PRO A 114 11.89 7.67 -6.67
N GLU A 115 12.86 8.42 -7.18
CA GLU A 115 14.26 8.20 -6.84
C GLU A 115 14.57 8.68 -5.42
N THR A 116 15.14 7.81 -4.58
CA THR A 116 15.65 8.14 -3.24
C THR A 116 16.72 7.14 -2.78
N LYS A 117 17.67 7.64 -1.96
CA LYS A 117 18.70 6.79 -1.32
C LYS A 117 18.32 6.39 0.12
N LYS A 118 17.30 7.03 0.70
CA LYS A 118 16.87 6.78 2.07
C LYS A 118 16.01 5.52 2.15
N LYS A 119 16.46 4.52 2.91
CA LYS A 119 15.80 3.21 3.01
C LYS A 119 14.34 3.29 3.50
N ALA A 120 14.04 4.12 4.48
CA ALA A 120 12.69 4.33 4.96
C ALA A 120 11.76 4.92 3.88
N GLU A 121 12.26 5.86 3.06
CA GLU A 121 11.50 6.39 1.93
C GLU A 121 11.28 5.34 0.84
N GLN A 122 12.28 4.47 0.58
CA GLN A 122 12.14 3.35 -0.36
C GLN A 122 11.02 2.40 0.08
N VAL A 123 10.98 2.02 1.36
CA VAL A 123 9.90 1.20 1.92
C VAL A 123 8.55 1.88 1.73
N ASN A 124 8.42 3.14 2.12
CA ASN A 124 7.17 3.88 2.02
C ASN A 124 6.67 4.00 0.56
N ASN A 125 7.58 4.24 -0.38
CA ASN A 125 7.25 4.30 -1.80
C ASN A 125 6.79 2.93 -2.35
N LEU A 126 7.44 1.84 -1.94
CA LEU A 126 7.01 0.49 -2.31
C LEU A 126 5.66 0.13 -1.70
N GLN A 127 5.42 0.46 -0.42
CA GLN A 127 4.12 0.25 0.22
C GLN A 127 3.00 1.00 -0.50
N LYS A 128 3.24 2.25 -0.90
CA LYS A 128 2.29 3.03 -1.71
C LYS A 128 2.06 2.43 -3.10
N PHE A 129 3.13 2.00 -3.76
CA PHE A 129 3.06 1.38 -5.08
C PHE A 129 2.24 0.08 -5.05
N PHE A 130 2.49 -0.78 -4.05
CA PHE A 130 1.74 -2.03 -3.87
C PHE A 130 0.40 -1.86 -3.16
N GLU A 131 0.06 -0.65 -2.69
CA GLU A 131 -1.17 -0.36 -1.94
C GLU A 131 -1.33 -1.24 -0.69
N VAL A 132 -0.23 -1.47 0.03
CA VAL A 132 -0.17 -2.31 1.24
C VAL A 132 0.37 -1.55 2.45
N ALA A 133 -0.09 -1.92 3.64
CA ALA A 133 0.43 -1.38 4.90
C ALA A 133 1.80 -1.98 5.28
N SER A 134 2.13 -3.19 4.79
CA SER A 134 3.39 -3.88 5.01
C SER A 134 3.80 -4.64 3.75
N LEU A 135 5.08 -4.57 3.37
CA LEU A 135 5.62 -5.30 2.21
C LEU A 135 5.61 -6.82 2.40
N LYS A 136 5.51 -7.29 3.63
CA LYS A 136 5.33 -8.71 3.95
C LYS A 136 4.09 -9.29 3.28
N THR A 137 3.04 -8.49 3.15
CA THR A 137 1.74 -8.96 2.61
C THR A 137 1.68 -8.96 1.08
N VAL A 138 2.69 -8.44 0.38
CA VAL A 138 2.70 -8.43 -1.10
C VAL A 138 2.62 -9.83 -1.68
N ALA A 139 3.21 -10.82 -1.02
CA ALA A 139 3.17 -12.23 -1.44
C ALA A 139 1.90 -12.99 -1.01
N ASP A 140 0.95 -12.33 -0.34
CA ASP A 140 -0.33 -12.92 0.06
C ASP A 140 -1.22 -13.11 -1.18
N GLU A 141 -1.79 -14.29 -1.34
CA GLU A 141 -2.67 -14.63 -2.48
C GLU A 141 -3.93 -13.75 -2.55
N MET A 142 -4.39 -13.21 -1.43
CA MET A 142 -5.50 -12.25 -1.39
C MET A 142 -5.11 -10.87 -1.97
N VAL A 143 -3.84 -10.47 -1.80
CA VAL A 143 -3.30 -9.21 -2.34
C VAL A 143 -2.89 -9.38 -3.81
N MET A 144 -2.27 -10.50 -4.12
CA MET A 144 -1.79 -10.87 -5.46
C MET A 144 -2.37 -12.22 -5.87
N PRO A 145 -3.66 -12.28 -6.28
CA PRO A 145 -4.28 -13.52 -6.74
C PRO A 145 -3.71 -13.92 -8.10
N LEU A 146 -2.56 -14.55 -8.08
CA LEU A 146 -1.87 -15.08 -9.22
C LEU A 146 -1.95 -16.60 -9.23
N VAL A 147 -2.53 -17.13 -10.28
CA VAL A 147 -2.40 -18.55 -10.62
C VAL A 147 -1.12 -18.72 -11.45
N TYR A 148 0.03 -18.60 -10.78
CA TYR A 148 1.33 -18.91 -11.38
C TYR A 148 1.83 -20.20 -10.73
N GLU A 149 1.76 -21.32 -11.46
CA GLU A 149 1.95 -22.66 -10.89
C GLU A 149 3.28 -22.86 -10.14
N ASN A 150 4.33 -22.05 -10.40
CA ASN A 150 5.65 -22.22 -9.83
C ASN A 150 6.28 -20.95 -9.23
N ILE A 151 5.48 -19.92 -8.90
CA ILE A 151 6.05 -18.66 -8.38
C ILE A 151 6.80 -18.87 -7.06
N LYS A 152 6.36 -19.81 -6.22
CA LYS A 152 6.96 -20.13 -4.92
C LYS A 152 8.33 -20.80 -5.04
N ASP A 153 8.60 -21.43 -6.20
CA ASP A 153 9.87 -22.13 -6.48
C ASP A 153 10.92 -21.20 -7.10
N MET A 154 10.53 -19.99 -7.51
CA MET A 154 11.43 -18.99 -8.06
C MET A 154 12.26 -18.32 -6.97
N ASP A 155 13.41 -17.76 -7.35
CA ASP A 155 14.16 -16.88 -6.45
C ASP A 155 13.34 -15.60 -6.10
N LYS A 156 13.66 -15.00 -4.95
CA LYS A 156 12.92 -13.85 -4.43
C LYS A 156 12.94 -12.62 -5.35
N ALA A 157 14.00 -12.45 -6.15
CA ALA A 157 14.08 -11.32 -7.07
C ALA A 157 13.08 -11.48 -8.22
N LYS A 158 13.01 -12.68 -8.81
CA LYS A 158 12.02 -13.00 -9.86
C LYS A 158 10.60 -12.92 -9.34
N GLN A 159 10.33 -13.48 -8.14
CA GLN A 159 9.01 -13.32 -7.50
C GLN A 159 8.63 -11.84 -7.37
N SER A 160 9.55 -11.00 -6.85
CA SER A 160 9.31 -9.58 -6.67
C SER A 160 9.11 -8.83 -7.99
N ALA A 161 9.80 -9.23 -9.06
CA ALA A 161 9.61 -8.69 -10.39
C ALA A 161 8.20 -9.03 -10.92
N ILE A 162 7.76 -10.28 -10.78
CA ILE A 162 6.39 -10.70 -11.16
C ILE A 162 5.34 -9.92 -10.37
N TYR A 163 5.46 -9.79 -9.04
CA TYR A 163 4.54 -8.98 -8.24
C TYR A 163 4.51 -7.51 -8.71
N THR A 164 5.66 -6.97 -9.11
CA THR A 164 5.72 -5.61 -9.68
C THR A 164 4.94 -5.50 -10.98
N LEU A 165 5.13 -6.46 -11.91
CA LEU A 165 4.40 -6.50 -13.19
C LEU A 165 2.89 -6.63 -12.97
N VAL A 166 2.47 -7.46 -12.01
CA VAL A 166 1.04 -7.58 -11.63
C VAL A 166 0.49 -6.27 -11.11
N GLN A 167 1.23 -5.58 -10.24
CA GLN A 167 0.77 -4.31 -9.69
C GLN A 167 0.66 -3.23 -10.76
N ILE A 168 1.61 -3.17 -11.70
CA ILE A 168 1.51 -2.28 -12.86
C ILE A 168 0.26 -2.61 -13.67
N THR A 169 0.05 -3.89 -14.00
CA THR A 169 -1.11 -4.32 -14.77
C THR A 169 -2.43 -3.94 -14.10
N LYS A 170 -2.53 -4.13 -12.77
CA LYS A 170 -3.71 -3.72 -11.98
C LYS A 170 -3.90 -2.20 -12.00
N GLY A 171 -2.84 -1.43 -11.80
CA GLY A 171 -2.90 0.03 -11.79
C GLY A 171 -3.34 0.60 -13.13
N GLU A 172 -2.69 0.20 -14.21
CA GLU A 172 -2.94 0.66 -15.57
C GLU A 172 -4.35 0.28 -16.09
N SER A 173 -4.81 -0.94 -15.77
CA SER A 173 -6.13 -1.42 -16.19
C SER A 173 -7.28 -0.89 -15.33
N ARG A 174 -7.02 -0.31 -14.15
CA ARG A 174 -8.05 0.01 -13.14
C ARG A 174 -9.23 0.81 -13.68
N PHE A 175 -8.94 1.84 -14.46
CA PHE A 175 -9.95 2.77 -15.00
C PHE A 175 -10.21 2.59 -16.49
N VAL A 176 -9.65 1.54 -17.11
CA VAL A 176 -9.92 1.22 -18.50
C VAL A 176 -11.24 0.47 -18.60
N GLU A 177 -12.15 0.96 -19.43
CA GLU A 177 -13.42 0.31 -19.75
C GLU A 177 -13.37 -0.18 -21.19
N VAL A 178 -13.83 -1.42 -21.42
CA VAL A 178 -13.93 -2.06 -22.71
C VAL A 178 -15.27 -2.80 -22.81
N ASN A 179 -15.61 -3.32 -23.97
CA ASN A 179 -16.78 -4.17 -24.15
C ASN A 179 -16.73 -5.41 -23.22
N PRO A 180 -17.85 -6.07 -22.93
CA PRO A 180 -17.85 -7.40 -22.32
C PRO A 180 -17.04 -8.38 -23.18
N TYR A 181 -16.36 -9.32 -22.51
CA TYR A 181 -15.55 -10.32 -23.20
C TYR A 181 -16.37 -11.17 -24.16
N ASP A 182 -15.93 -11.19 -25.42
CA ASP A 182 -16.51 -11.97 -26.50
C ASP A 182 -15.44 -12.88 -27.14
N CYS A 183 -15.49 -14.17 -26.77
CA CYS A 183 -14.55 -15.18 -27.25
C CYS A 183 -14.63 -15.39 -28.76
N GLU A 184 -15.82 -15.32 -29.38
CA GLU A 184 -15.98 -15.56 -30.83
C GLU A 184 -15.43 -14.39 -31.64
N LEU A 185 -15.65 -13.16 -31.17
CA LEU A 185 -15.06 -11.97 -31.76
C LEU A 185 -13.53 -11.98 -31.63
N LEU A 186 -13.01 -12.37 -30.47
CA LEU A 186 -11.57 -12.51 -30.26
C LEU A 186 -10.96 -13.54 -31.25
N LYS A 187 -11.59 -14.72 -31.41
CA LYS A 187 -11.16 -15.73 -32.38
C LYS A 187 -11.17 -15.21 -33.83
N ALA A 188 -12.15 -14.38 -34.18
CA ALA A 188 -12.21 -13.76 -35.50
C ALA A 188 -11.04 -12.80 -35.76
N PHE A 189 -10.48 -12.17 -34.73
CA PHE A 189 -9.32 -11.29 -34.84
C PHE A 189 -7.97 -12.01 -34.87
N ILE A 190 -7.88 -13.29 -34.50
CA ILE A 190 -6.61 -14.04 -34.46
C ILE A 190 -5.78 -13.92 -35.76
N PRO A 191 -6.34 -14.06 -36.98
CA PRO A 191 -5.54 -13.92 -38.21
C PRO A 191 -4.87 -12.54 -38.31
N GLN A 192 -5.61 -11.46 -37.99
CA GLN A 192 -5.09 -10.09 -38.05
C GLN A 192 -4.06 -9.83 -36.92
N ILE A 193 -4.28 -10.40 -35.71
CA ILE A 193 -3.31 -10.34 -34.59
C ILE A 193 -1.99 -11.00 -35.01
N LYS A 194 -2.06 -12.12 -35.77
CA LYS A 194 -0.87 -12.81 -36.30
C LYS A 194 -0.11 -11.98 -37.32
N GLU A 195 -0.80 -11.29 -38.21
CA GLU A 195 -0.17 -10.36 -39.14
C GLU A 195 0.53 -9.21 -38.38
N LEU A 196 -0.16 -8.62 -37.40
CA LEU A 196 0.39 -7.55 -36.56
C LEU A 196 1.57 -8.00 -35.72
N SER A 197 1.63 -9.27 -35.32
CA SER A 197 2.77 -9.78 -34.52
C SER A 197 4.09 -9.84 -35.29
N GLN A 198 4.06 -9.70 -36.61
CA GLN A 198 5.25 -9.60 -37.45
C GLN A 198 5.75 -8.17 -37.65
N GLU A 199 4.96 -7.21 -37.22
CA GLU A 199 5.29 -5.78 -37.29
C GLU A 199 6.02 -5.32 -36.02
N SER A 200 6.70 -4.18 -36.09
CA SER A 200 7.28 -3.56 -34.89
C SER A 200 6.18 -3.17 -33.89
N LEU A 201 6.49 -3.23 -32.60
CA LEU A 201 5.54 -2.86 -31.55
C LEU A 201 4.95 -1.46 -31.77
N THR A 202 5.74 -0.52 -32.25
CA THR A 202 5.31 0.86 -32.53
C THR A 202 4.16 0.92 -33.53
N VAL A 203 4.16 0.04 -34.53
CA VAL A 203 3.10 -0.05 -35.56
C VAL A 203 1.91 -0.85 -35.07
N ALA A 204 2.15 -1.98 -34.38
CA ALA A 204 1.12 -2.91 -33.96
C ALA A 204 0.32 -2.46 -32.71
N LYS A 205 0.88 -1.59 -31.88
CA LYS A 205 0.38 -1.25 -30.53
C LYS A 205 -1.07 -0.76 -30.52
N GLU A 206 -1.39 0.25 -31.29
CA GLU A 206 -2.74 0.83 -31.30
C GLU A 206 -3.76 -0.08 -32.03
N PRO A 207 -3.50 -0.64 -33.23
CA PRO A 207 -4.43 -1.58 -33.85
C PRO A 207 -4.74 -2.81 -32.98
N LEU A 208 -3.73 -3.35 -32.31
CA LEU A 208 -3.92 -4.49 -31.40
C LEU A 208 -4.78 -4.11 -30.19
N LYS A 209 -4.55 -2.94 -29.60
CA LYS A 209 -5.34 -2.41 -28.49
C LYS A 209 -6.81 -2.25 -28.86
N ASP A 210 -7.11 -1.70 -30.05
CA ASP A 210 -8.48 -1.49 -30.51
C ASP A 210 -9.22 -2.81 -30.74
N MET A 211 -8.58 -3.78 -31.40
CA MET A 211 -9.18 -5.10 -31.63
C MET A 211 -9.45 -5.85 -30.34
N LEU A 212 -8.49 -5.82 -29.40
CA LEU A 212 -8.63 -6.46 -28.11
C LEU A 212 -9.71 -5.77 -27.25
N ALA A 213 -9.76 -4.44 -27.25
CA ALA A 213 -10.81 -3.69 -26.56
C ALA A 213 -12.21 -4.00 -27.11
N ALA A 214 -12.36 -4.13 -28.42
CA ALA A 214 -13.61 -4.52 -29.05
C ALA A 214 -14.09 -5.90 -28.60
N SER A 215 -13.17 -6.85 -28.38
CA SER A 215 -13.47 -8.20 -27.87
C SER A 215 -13.47 -8.33 -26.34
N GLY A 216 -13.39 -7.21 -25.62
CA GLY A 216 -13.46 -7.20 -24.16
C GLY A 216 -12.15 -7.56 -23.46
N VAL A 217 -11.01 -7.39 -24.13
CA VAL A 217 -9.68 -7.60 -23.55
C VAL A 217 -8.94 -6.27 -23.40
N ILE A 218 -8.52 -5.97 -22.16
CA ILE A 218 -7.67 -4.83 -21.82
C ILE A 218 -6.22 -5.26 -21.92
N ILE A 219 -5.46 -4.68 -22.84
CA ILE A 219 -4.02 -4.92 -22.95
C ILE A 219 -3.22 -3.86 -22.17
N VAL A 220 -2.20 -4.29 -21.44
CA VAL A 220 -1.24 -3.45 -20.72
C VAL A 220 0.17 -3.85 -21.15
N TYR A 221 0.93 -2.89 -21.67
CA TYR A 221 2.32 -3.11 -22.05
C TYR A 221 3.24 -2.87 -20.85
N LEU A 222 4.00 -3.88 -20.47
CA LEU A 222 4.78 -3.93 -19.25
C LEU A 222 6.26 -3.72 -19.52
N PRO A 223 7.00 -3.03 -18.63
CA PRO A 223 8.44 -2.94 -18.73
C PRO A 223 9.10 -4.31 -18.50
N ILE A 224 10.27 -4.53 -19.12
CA ILE A 224 11.08 -5.72 -18.86
C ILE A 224 11.82 -5.54 -17.54
N ILE A 225 11.54 -6.41 -16.59
CA ILE A 225 12.16 -6.42 -15.26
C ILE A 225 12.86 -7.78 -15.08
N ASP A 226 14.16 -7.75 -14.69
CA ASP A 226 14.97 -8.93 -14.39
C ASP A 226 14.93 -10.02 -15.49
N ASP A 227 15.03 -9.57 -16.75
CA ASP A 227 14.99 -10.42 -17.95
C ASP A 227 13.69 -11.25 -18.10
N ILE A 228 12.62 -10.84 -17.39
CA ILE A 228 11.29 -11.43 -17.58
C ILE A 228 10.69 -10.88 -18.86
N THR A 229 10.87 -11.63 -19.93
CA THR A 229 10.40 -11.28 -21.28
C THR A 229 9.21 -12.11 -21.75
N SER A 230 8.91 -13.21 -21.03
CA SER A 230 7.94 -14.22 -21.46
C SER A 230 6.76 -14.41 -20.49
N THR A 231 6.69 -13.65 -19.41
CA THR A 231 5.61 -13.78 -18.43
C THR A 231 4.48 -12.85 -18.79
N CYS A 232 3.35 -13.39 -19.22
CA CYS A 232 2.10 -12.63 -19.35
C CYS A 232 1.31 -12.68 -18.06
N ILE A 233 0.66 -11.56 -17.71
CA ILE A 233 -0.23 -11.42 -16.56
C ILE A 233 -1.67 -11.41 -17.07
N THR A 234 -2.46 -12.42 -16.72
CA THR A 234 -3.85 -12.51 -17.15
C THR A 234 -4.78 -12.67 -15.94
N TYR A 235 -5.86 -11.89 -15.90
CA TYR A 235 -6.92 -12.04 -14.90
C TYR A 235 -8.24 -11.45 -15.39
N SER A 236 -9.35 -11.86 -14.76
CA SER A 236 -10.69 -11.34 -15.03
C SER A 236 -10.95 -10.04 -14.26
N LYS A 237 -11.51 -9.03 -14.95
CA LYS A 237 -11.99 -7.77 -14.37
C LYS A 237 -13.45 -7.58 -14.73
N GLY A 238 -14.35 -7.93 -13.82
CA GLY A 238 -15.79 -7.94 -14.13
C GLY A 238 -16.09 -8.86 -15.31
N ASN A 239 -16.65 -8.32 -16.37
CA ASN A 239 -16.98 -9.03 -17.61
C ASN A 239 -15.87 -8.91 -18.70
N SER A 240 -14.69 -8.44 -18.35
CA SER A 240 -13.56 -8.25 -19.26
C SER A 240 -12.34 -9.05 -18.81
N ILE A 241 -11.40 -9.27 -19.70
CA ILE A 241 -10.11 -9.90 -19.41
C ILE A 241 -9.02 -8.83 -19.45
N VAL A 242 -8.08 -8.88 -18.53
CA VAL A 242 -6.88 -8.05 -18.54
C VAL A 242 -5.69 -8.91 -18.93
N LEU A 243 -4.89 -8.42 -19.88
CA LEU A 243 -3.68 -9.05 -20.37
C LEU A 243 -2.50 -8.07 -20.25
N GLY A 244 -1.61 -8.31 -19.32
CA GLY A 244 -0.33 -7.60 -19.21
C GLY A 244 0.77 -8.37 -19.93
N ILE A 245 1.45 -7.72 -20.88
CA ILE A 245 2.53 -8.33 -21.66
C ILE A 245 3.82 -7.54 -21.52
N PRO A 246 4.97 -8.18 -21.23
CA PRO A 246 6.27 -7.52 -21.30
C PRO A 246 6.53 -7.08 -22.76
N ALA A 247 6.83 -5.80 -22.94
CA ALA A 247 7.06 -5.22 -24.25
C ALA A 247 8.29 -4.30 -24.19
N ASP A 248 9.09 -4.33 -25.25
CA ASP A 248 10.21 -3.44 -25.49
C ASP A 248 9.89 -2.68 -26.78
N ASP A 249 9.79 -1.35 -26.71
CA ASP A 249 9.44 -0.50 -27.86
C ASP A 249 10.39 -0.68 -29.06
N ASN A 250 11.57 -1.28 -28.84
CA ASN A 250 12.57 -1.54 -29.89
C ASN A 250 12.56 -3.00 -30.40
N LYS A 251 11.61 -3.83 -29.97
CA LYS A 251 11.52 -5.25 -30.39
C LYS A 251 10.14 -5.56 -30.96
N ASP A 252 10.08 -6.68 -31.66
CA ASP A 252 8.82 -7.23 -32.15
C ASP A 252 7.93 -7.67 -30.97
N LEU A 253 6.64 -7.74 -31.21
CA LEU A 253 5.69 -8.28 -30.23
C LEU A 253 6.13 -9.69 -29.77
N PRO A 254 6.07 -10.00 -28.48
CA PRO A 254 6.42 -11.34 -28.03
C PRO A 254 5.49 -12.37 -28.73
N PRO A 255 6.02 -13.45 -29.31
CA PRO A 255 5.25 -14.47 -30.03
C PRO A 255 4.22 -15.20 -29.16
N GLN A 256 4.27 -14.98 -27.84
CA GLN A 256 3.40 -15.61 -26.85
C GLN A 256 2.01 -14.95 -26.75
N ILE A 257 1.76 -13.80 -27.38
CA ILE A 257 0.41 -13.19 -27.41
C ILE A 257 -0.62 -14.18 -27.96
N GLU A 258 -0.26 -14.97 -28.98
CA GLU A 258 -1.14 -15.98 -29.56
C GLU A 258 -1.55 -17.06 -28.57
N ILE A 259 -0.64 -17.52 -27.72
CA ILE A 259 -0.85 -18.65 -26.78
C ILE A 259 -1.74 -18.26 -25.62
N HIS A 260 -1.68 -17.01 -25.18
CA HIS A 260 -2.46 -16.52 -24.02
C HIS A 260 -3.85 -16.01 -24.40
N LEU A 261 -4.16 -15.86 -25.69
CA LEU A 261 -5.47 -15.47 -26.21
C LEU A 261 -6.32 -16.68 -26.66
N LEU A 262 -5.75 -17.87 -26.76
CA LEU A 262 -6.40 -19.15 -27.06
C LEU A 262 -6.79 -19.91 -25.77
#